data_5b9aefd3c8ace646fb9a6633b6c07a2a
#
_entry.id   5b9aefd3c8ace646fb9a6633b6c07a2a
#
_cell.length_a   1.000
_cell.length_b   1.000
_cell.length_c   1.000
_cell.angle_alpha   90.00
_cell.angle_beta   90.00
_cell.angle_gamma   90.00
#
_symmetry.space_group_name_H-M   'P 1'
#
loop_
_entity.id
_entity.type
_entity.pdbx_description
1 polymer ?
#
loop_
_entity_poly.entity_id
_entity_poly.type
_entity_poly.pdbx_seq_one_letter_code
_entity_poly.pdbx_strand_id
1 'polypeptide(L)'
;MRISKLPYRFMFVLAVLLFSGASWLGLPRPAAAAELLDRTPRIAVISAFEPELALLLKKVHAPHRYSANGVQFTTGTLQGKPVVLFLSGISMTNAAMTTQLALDRFRISHIVFSGIAGGVNPDLHIGDVTVAQRWGQYLELVMARETGPGVFSPPPGKDSLKLPHFGMMFVRPVRVRSAAHPQLESKFWFDVDPHMLAVARGLGKVHLGACDHAGKCLNRPPELVVGGSGVSGSAFVDNAAFRRYVYDTFHANVLDMESAACAAVAYSNGVPFIAFRSLSDLAGGGEGVNEMHTFLSIAADNSAKVLLAFLAAWH
;
A
#
# COMPACT_ATOMS: atom_id res chain seq x y z
N MET A 1 72.45 -77.76 -1.12
CA MET A 1 73.15 -76.97 -2.14
C MET A 1 72.55 -75.58 -2.17
N ARG A 2 73.31 -74.56 -1.84
CA ARG A 2 72.83 -73.18 -1.52
C ARG A 2 72.65 -72.43 -2.81
N ILE A 3 71.43 -71.72 -2.91
CA ILE A 3 71.16 -70.73 -3.92
C ILE A 3 70.92 -69.43 -3.20
N SER A 4 71.72 -68.44 -3.50
CA SER A 4 71.73 -67.10 -2.94
C SER A 4 70.62 -66.25 -3.49
N LYS A 5 69.98 -65.51 -2.62
CA LYS A 5 68.93 -64.53 -2.95
C LYS A 5 69.57 -63.15 -3.12
N LEU A 6 69.23 -62.45 -4.20
CA LEU A 6 69.49 -61.03 -4.42
C LEU A 6 68.19 -60.27 -4.25
N PRO A 7 68.14 -59.16 -3.52
CA PRO A 7 66.92 -58.39 -3.37
C PRO A 7 66.85 -57.24 -4.38
N TYR A 8 65.80 -57.21 -5.13
CA TYR A 8 65.40 -56.01 -5.93
C TYR A 8 64.87 -54.92 -5.04
N ARG A 9 65.53 -53.77 -4.99
CA ARG A 9 65.01 -52.52 -4.41
C ARG A 9 64.18 -51.82 -5.48
N PHE A 10 62.85 -51.82 -5.32
CA PHE A 10 61.98 -50.93 -6.03
C PHE A 10 61.96 -49.56 -5.32
N MET A 11 62.46 -48.57 -6.03
CA MET A 11 62.41 -47.17 -5.60
C MET A 11 61.06 -46.56 -6.08
N PHE A 12 60.06 -46.40 -5.18
CA PHE A 12 58.88 -45.69 -5.46
C PHE A 12 59.18 -44.20 -5.37
N VAL A 13 59.13 -43.49 -6.51
CA VAL A 13 59.14 -42.04 -6.56
C VAL A 13 57.69 -41.58 -6.35
N LEU A 14 57.40 -41.07 -5.16
CA LEU A 14 56.09 -40.47 -4.81
C LEU A 14 56.05 -39.06 -5.38
N ALA A 15 55.44 -38.90 -6.55
CA ALA A 15 55.12 -37.55 -7.10
C ALA A 15 53.94 -36.96 -6.31
N VAL A 16 54.22 -36.07 -5.37
CA VAL A 16 53.20 -35.27 -4.68
C VAL A 16 52.77 -34.14 -5.62
N LEU A 17 51.64 -34.32 -6.30
CA LEU A 17 50.94 -33.28 -7.02
C LEU A 17 50.26 -32.37 -5.99
N LEU A 18 50.89 -31.25 -5.67
CA LEU A 18 50.28 -30.13 -4.96
C LEU A 18 49.21 -29.47 -5.87
N PHE A 19 47.95 -29.94 -5.77
CA PHE A 19 46.80 -29.21 -6.28
C PHE A 19 46.61 -28.00 -5.36
N SER A 20 47.16 -26.85 -5.73
CA SER A 20 46.80 -25.57 -5.15
C SER A 20 45.39 -25.19 -5.60
N GLY A 21 44.39 -25.75 -4.92
CA GLY A 21 43.00 -25.32 -5.04
C GLY A 21 42.90 -23.91 -4.50
N ALA A 22 43.05 -22.91 -5.38
CA ALA A 22 42.63 -21.55 -5.07
C ALA A 22 41.11 -21.57 -4.90
N SER A 23 40.63 -21.81 -3.67
CA SER A 23 39.27 -21.54 -3.29
C SER A 23 39.04 -20.05 -3.46
N TRP A 24 38.47 -19.68 -4.59
CA TRP A 24 37.87 -18.36 -4.77
C TRP A 24 36.71 -18.26 -3.77
N LEU A 25 37.03 -17.85 -2.54
CA LEU A 25 36.04 -17.27 -1.64
C LEU A 25 35.48 -16.03 -2.34
N GLY A 26 34.40 -16.24 -3.10
CA GLY A 26 33.65 -15.17 -3.70
C GLY A 26 33.17 -14.28 -2.56
N LEU A 27 33.93 -13.20 -2.31
CA LEU A 27 33.42 -12.12 -1.48
C LEU A 27 32.02 -11.78 -2.00
N PRO A 28 30.99 -11.72 -1.13
CA PRO A 28 29.67 -11.33 -1.56
C PRO A 28 29.81 -9.96 -2.24
N ARG A 29 29.54 -9.94 -3.55
CA ARG A 29 29.47 -8.68 -4.27
C ARG A 29 28.43 -7.82 -3.54
N PRO A 30 28.76 -6.59 -3.10
CA PRO A 30 27.73 -5.70 -2.59
C PRO A 30 26.63 -5.64 -3.65
N ALA A 31 25.39 -5.93 -3.23
CA ALA A 31 24.25 -5.81 -4.13
C ALA A 31 24.33 -4.40 -4.74
N ALA A 32 24.53 -4.32 -6.05
CA ALA A 32 24.56 -3.03 -6.72
C ALA A 32 23.22 -2.36 -6.41
N ALA A 33 23.27 -1.14 -5.86
CA ALA A 33 22.06 -0.35 -5.66
C ALA A 33 21.29 -0.32 -6.99
N ALA A 34 19.99 -0.60 -6.93
CA ALA A 34 19.17 -0.66 -8.12
C ALA A 34 19.28 0.67 -8.89
N GLU A 35 19.63 0.61 -10.16
CA GLU A 35 19.77 1.82 -10.98
C GLU A 35 18.42 2.52 -11.12
N LEU A 36 18.42 3.84 -10.87
CA LEU A 36 17.23 4.66 -11.05
C LEU A 36 16.85 4.73 -12.54
N LEU A 37 15.59 4.48 -12.84
CA LEU A 37 15.02 4.61 -14.18
C LEU A 37 14.87 6.09 -14.58
N ASP A 38 14.65 6.96 -13.60
CA ASP A 38 14.60 8.42 -13.78
C ASP A 38 15.14 9.11 -12.52
N ARG A 39 15.96 10.12 -12.70
CA ARG A 39 16.60 10.90 -11.62
C ARG A 39 15.86 12.19 -11.27
N THR A 40 14.83 12.53 -12.03
CA THR A 40 14.00 13.70 -11.76
C THR A 40 13.20 13.47 -10.47
N PRO A 41 13.21 14.40 -9.50
CA PRO A 41 12.31 14.30 -8.35
C PRO A 41 10.84 14.33 -8.79
N ARG A 42 10.07 13.32 -8.40
CA ARG A 42 8.68 13.17 -8.84
C ARG A 42 7.74 12.86 -7.67
N ILE A 43 6.49 13.26 -7.80
CA ILE A 43 5.40 12.80 -6.97
C ILE A 43 4.94 11.44 -7.53
N ALA A 44 4.96 10.40 -6.71
CA ALA A 44 4.34 9.12 -7.06
C ALA A 44 2.82 9.25 -6.97
N VAL A 45 2.14 8.96 -8.08
CA VAL A 45 0.68 8.92 -8.18
C VAL A 45 0.26 7.46 -8.35
N ILE A 46 -0.37 6.91 -7.32
CA ILE A 46 -0.67 5.49 -7.23
C ILE A 46 -2.19 5.28 -7.32
N SER A 47 -2.59 4.23 -8.00
CA SER A 47 -3.94 3.65 -7.95
C SER A 47 -3.83 2.13 -7.89
N ALA A 48 -4.88 1.43 -7.43
CA ALA A 48 -4.80 -0.02 -7.27
C ALA A 48 -4.99 -0.76 -8.60
N PHE A 49 -5.88 -0.31 -9.47
CA PHE A 49 -6.23 -0.96 -10.74
C PHE A 49 -6.68 0.06 -11.80
N GLU A 50 -6.81 -0.40 -13.04
CA GLU A 50 -6.91 0.46 -14.25
C GLU A 50 -8.01 1.54 -14.19
N PRO A 51 -9.26 1.25 -13.78
CA PRO A 51 -10.32 2.28 -13.74
C PRO A 51 -9.97 3.49 -12.89
N GLU A 52 -9.24 3.30 -11.77
CA GLU A 52 -8.85 4.37 -10.86
C GLU A 52 -7.78 5.30 -11.45
N LEU A 53 -6.91 4.77 -12.33
CA LEU A 53 -5.81 5.52 -12.94
C LEU A 53 -6.18 6.15 -14.28
N ALA A 54 -7.26 5.70 -14.91
CA ALA A 54 -7.60 6.01 -16.31
C ALA A 54 -7.74 7.51 -16.57
N LEU A 55 -8.44 8.25 -15.69
CA LEU A 55 -8.60 9.70 -15.83
C LEU A 55 -7.26 10.43 -15.67
N LEU A 56 -6.44 10.01 -14.72
CA LEU A 56 -5.13 10.62 -14.45
C LEU A 56 -4.17 10.40 -15.63
N LEU A 57 -4.12 9.20 -16.20
CA LEU A 57 -3.31 8.90 -17.38
C LEU A 57 -3.70 9.75 -18.60
N LYS A 58 -5.01 10.03 -18.80
CA LYS A 58 -5.49 10.92 -19.87
C LYS A 58 -5.04 12.36 -19.70
N LYS A 59 -4.70 12.78 -18.46
CA LYS A 59 -4.32 14.16 -18.12
C LYS A 59 -2.81 14.39 -18.05
N VAL A 60 -1.99 13.31 -18.15
CA VAL A 60 -0.53 13.42 -18.13
C VAL A 60 -0.04 14.11 -19.41
N HIS A 61 0.79 15.14 -19.24
CA HIS A 61 1.50 15.79 -20.33
C HIS A 61 2.92 15.21 -20.48
N ALA A 62 3.40 15.11 -21.74
CA ALA A 62 4.69 14.55 -22.10
C ALA A 62 5.00 13.19 -21.44
N PRO A 63 4.14 12.17 -21.64
CA PRO A 63 4.31 10.87 -20.98
C PRO A 63 5.53 10.12 -21.53
N HIS A 64 6.31 9.53 -20.60
CA HIS A 64 7.36 8.56 -20.94
C HIS A 64 7.14 7.29 -20.11
N ARG A 65 7.34 6.12 -20.72
CA ARG A 65 7.04 4.82 -20.10
C ARG A 65 8.30 4.08 -19.73
N TYR A 66 8.27 3.46 -18.55
CA TYR A 66 9.28 2.56 -18.02
C TYR A 66 8.62 1.26 -17.58
N SER A 67 9.40 0.21 -17.48
CA SER A 67 8.95 -1.07 -16.90
C SER A 67 10.00 -1.59 -15.94
N ALA A 68 9.56 -2.09 -14.79
CA ALA A 68 10.40 -2.80 -13.83
C ALA A 68 9.57 -3.90 -13.16
N ASN A 69 10.10 -5.12 -13.10
CA ASN A 69 9.43 -6.29 -12.49
C ASN A 69 7.99 -6.50 -12.98
N GLY A 70 7.71 -6.22 -14.26
CA GLY A 70 6.37 -6.32 -14.85
C GLY A 70 5.43 -5.14 -14.58
N VAL A 71 5.82 -4.21 -13.69
CA VAL A 71 5.04 -3.00 -13.43
C VAL A 71 5.37 -1.93 -14.47
N GLN A 72 4.31 -1.31 -15.01
CA GLN A 72 4.44 -0.16 -15.91
C GLN A 72 4.40 1.14 -15.13
N PHE A 73 5.39 2.01 -15.38
CA PHE A 73 5.49 3.34 -14.82
C PHE A 73 5.37 4.38 -15.93
N THR A 74 4.53 5.37 -15.74
CA THR A 74 4.37 6.49 -16.68
C THR A 74 4.82 7.77 -16.01
N THR A 75 5.94 8.34 -16.43
CA THR A 75 6.38 9.67 -15.99
C THR A 75 5.79 10.76 -16.88
N GLY A 76 5.73 11.98 -16.38
CA GLY A 76 5.22 13.14 -17.10
C GLY A 76 4.95 14.29 -16.15
N THR A 77 4.02 15.16 -16.51
CA THR A 77 3.55 16.24 -15.65
C THR A 77 2.03 16.19 -15.50
N LEU A 78 1.54 16.38 -14.26
CA LEU A 78 0.14 16.61 -13.91
C LEU A 78 0.03 17.93 -13.18
N GLN A 79 -0.85 18.81 -13.63
CA GLN A 79 -1.02 20.16 -13.03
C GLN A 79 0.34 20.89 -12.88
N GLY A 80 1.23 20.75 -13.87
CA GLY A 80 2.58 21.35 -13.85
C GLY A 80 3.59 20.67 -12.92
N LYS A 81 3.22 19.62 -12.18
CA LYS A 81 4.12 18.90 -11.27
C LYS A 81 4.71 17.66 -11.94
N PRO A 82 6.03 17.40 -11.80
CA PRO A 82 6.62 16.14 -12.23
C PRO A 82 6.04 14.97 -11.46
N VAL A 83 5.49 13.98 -12.17
CA VAL A 83 4.85 12.81 -11.58
C VAL A 83 5.40 11.51 -12.15
N VAL A 84 5.22 10.41 -11.42
CA VAL A 84 5.29 9.05 -11.94
C VAL A 84 4.00 8.32 -11.52
N LEU A 85 3.25 7.83 -12.51
CA LEU A 85 1.98 7.13 -12.33
C LEU A 85 2.20 5.64 -12.49
N PHE A 86 1.57 4.83 -11.63
CA PHE A 86 1.59 3.37 -11.73
C PHE A 86 0.44 2.73 -10.95
N LEU A 87 0.18 1.47 -11.28
CA LEU A 87 -0.75 0.62 -10.53
C LEU A 87 0.00 -0.13 -9.43
N SER A 88 -0.50 -0.03 -8.21
CA SER A 88 0.05 -0.82 -7.10
C SER A 88 -0.31 -2.31 -7.20
N GLY A 89 -1.37 -2.64 -7.92
CA GLY A 89 -2.10 -3.88 -7.77
C GLY A 89 -2.99 -3.84 -6.53
N ILE A 90 -4.02 -4.69 -6.53
CA ILE A 90 -4.99 -4.79 -5.43
C ILE A 90 -4.36 -5.51 -4.24
N SER A 91 -4.72 -5.08 -3.02
CA SER A 91 -4.37 -5.67 -1.73
C SER A 91 -3.03 -5.23 -1.14
N MET A 92 -2.93 -5.35 0.18
CA MET A 92 -1.85 -4.84 1.03
C MET A 92 -0.45 -5.26 0.55
N THR A 93 -0.28 -6.53 0.19
CA THR A 93 1.02 -7.07 -0.25
C THR A 93 1.48 -6.44 -1.57
N ASN A 94 0.59 -6.38 -2.57
CA ASN A 94 0.89 -5.77 -3.86
C ASN A 94 1.19 -4.28 -3.69
N ALA A 95 0.38 -3.59 -2.90
CA ALA A 95 0.55 -2.17 -2.63
C ALA A 95 1.90 -1.86 -1.96
N ALA A 96 2.28 -2.63 -0.95
CA ALA A 96 3.59 -2.47 -0.28
C ALA A 96 4.76 -2.75 -1.23
N MET A 97 4.71 -3.88 -1.94
CA MET A 97 5.76 -4.32 -2.84
C MET A 97 5.99 -3.33 -3.98
N THR A 98 4.92 -2.88 -4.63
CA THR A 98 5.02 -1.98 -5.79
C THR A 98 5.39 -0.56 -5.37
N THR A 99 4.90 -0.09 -4.22
CA THR A 99 5.32 1.22 -3.67
C THR A 99 6.82 1.22 -3.35
N GLN A 100 7.34 0.15 -2.73
CA GLN A 100 8.79 0.03 -2.48
C GLN A 100 9.58 -0.04 -3.79
N LEU A 101 9.11 -0.81 -4.78
CA LEU A 101 9.74 -0.85 -6.10
C LEU A 101 9.83 0.53 -6.75
N ALA A 102 8.79 1.35 -6.63
CA ALA A 102 8.81 2.73 -7.14
C ALA A 102 9.86 3.59 -6.43
N LEU A 103 9.98 3.47 -5.10
CA LEU A 103 11.00 4.18 -4.31
C LEU A 103 12.43 3.74 -4.68
N ASP A 104 12.62 2.47 -5.01
CA ASP A 104 13.93 1.92 -5.42
C ASP A 104 14.33 2.32 -6.84
N ARG A 105 13.37 2.66 -7.71
CA ARG A 105 13.56 2.91 -9.14
C ARG A 105 13.44 4.37 -9.56
N PHE A 106 12.82 5.21 -8.74
CA PHE A 106 12.60 6.62 -9.02
C PHE A 106 12.95 7.48 -7.81
N ARG A 107 13.33 8.71 -8.05
CA ARG A 107 13.51 9.70 -6.99
C ARG A 107 12.14 10.27 -6.58
N ILE A 108 11.47 9.58 -5.64
CA ILE A 108 10.15 9.97 -5.17
C ILE A 108 10.28 11.02 -4.05
N SER A 109 9.58 12.15 -4.22
CA SER A 109 9.50 13.21 -3.22
C SER A 109 8.28 13.09 -2.30
N HIS A 110 7.14 12.65 -2.85
CA HIS A 110 5.87 12.49 -2.15
C HIS A 110 5.08 11.34 -2.78
N ILE A 111 4.22 10.72 -1.99
CA ILE A 111 3.33 9.66 -2.46
C ILE A 111 1.88 10.13 -2.29
N VAL A 112 1.12 10.09 -3.37
CA VAL A 112 -0.32 10.36 -3.39
C VAL A 112 -1.04 9.14 -3.94
N PHE A 113 -2.04 8.65 -3.22
CA PHE A 113 -2.85 7.51 -3.65
C PHE A 113 -4.25 7.99 -4.04
N SER A 114 -4.76 7.57 -5.20
CA SER A 114 -6.14 7.84 -5.66
C SER A 114 -6.87 6.53 -5.92
N GLY A 115 -8.04 6.36 -5.35
CA GLY A 115 -8.81 5.13 -5.57
C GLY A 115 -10.19 5.15 -4.93
N ILE A 116 -10.86 4.01 -5.03
CA ILE A 116 -12.16 3.78 -4.41
C ILE A 116 -12.03 3.14 -3.03
N ALA A 117 -13.12 3.15 -2.25
CA ALA A 117 -13.19 2.52 -0.94
C ALA A 117 -14.63 2.19 -0.56
N GLY A 118 -14.81 1.28 0.39
CA GLY A 118 -16.09 1.04 1.06
C GLY A 118 -16.32 2.04 2.20
N GLY A 119 -17.49 2.67 2.25
CA GLY A 119 -17.87 3.60 3.29
C GLY A 119 -18.32 2.91 4.57
N VAL A 120 -17.70 3.24 5.71
CA VAL A 120 -18.13 2.68 7.01
C VAL A 120 -18.78 3.71 7.94
N ASN A 121 -18.41 4.98 7.83
CA ASN A 121 -19.08 6.05 8.55
C ASN A 121 -20.52 6.21 8.02
N PRO A 122 -21.55 6.16 8.89
CA PRO A 122 -22.95 6.26 8.46
C PRO A 122 -23.34 7.60 7.86
N ASP A 123 -22.57 8.67 8.14
CA ASP A 123 -22.83 10.02 7.63
C ASP A 123 -22.31 10.22 6.19
N LEU A 124 -21.54 9.27 5.66
CA LEU A 124 -20.96 9.33 4.33
C LEU A 124 -21.78 8.49 3.33
N HIS A 125 -21.73 8.90 2.06
CA HIS A 125 -22.52 8.33 0.99
C HIS A 125 -21.64 7.95 -0.20
N ILE A 126 -22.15 7.08 -1.06
CA ILE A 126 -21.48 6.72 -2.32
C ILE A 126 -21.18 7.97 -3.14
N GLY A 127 -19.97 8.04 -3.69
CA GLY A 127 -19.46 9.17 -4.45
C GLY A 127 -18.74 10.24 -3.61
N ASP A 128 -18.97 10.30 -2.28
CA ASP A 128 -18.20 11.18 -1.40
C ASP A 128 -16.71 10.82 -1.48
N VAL A 129 -15.83 11.82 -1.38
CA VAL A 129 -14.39 11.62 -1.36
C VAL A 129 -13.87 11.91 0.04
N THR A 130 -13.12 10.98 0.61
CA THR A 130 -12.49 11.18 1.91
C THR A 130 -10.99 11.32 1.78
N VAL A 131 -10.40 12.19 2.61
CA VAL A 131 -8.96 12.34 2.79
C VAL A 131 -8.67 12.12 4.26
N ALA A 132 -8.46 10.87 4.63
CA ALA A 132 -8.20 10.48 6.01
C ALA A 132 -6.85 11.05 6.48
N GLN A 133 -6.79 11.48 7.75
CA GLN A 133 -5.57 12.00 8.36
C GLN A 133 -4.61 10.91 8.84
N ARG A 134 -5.06 9.66 8.89
CA ARG A 134 -4.26 8.48 9.29
C ARG A 134 -4.86 7.19 8.75
N TRP A 135 -4.01 6.17 8.57
CA TRP A 135 -4.38 4.87 8.06
C TRP A 135 -3.90 3.75 8.98
N GLY A 136 -4.77 2.76 9.26
CA GLY A 136 -4.46 1.61 10.13
C GLY A 136 -4.66 0.27 9.43
N GLN A 137 -3.84 -0.74 9.80
CA GLN A 137 -3.95 -2.10 9.28
C GLN A 137 -4.89 -2.92 10.17
N TYR A 138 -6.20 -2.81 9.96
CA TYR A 138 -7.22 -3.37 10.86
C TYR A 138 -7.40 -4.89 10.79
N LEU A 139 -6.85 -5.54 9.76
CA LEU A 139 -6.80 -6.99 9.62
C LEU A 139 -5.41 -7.60 9.95
N GLU A 140 -4.53 -6.84 10.61
CA GLU A 140 -3.39 -7.42 11.31
C GLU A 140 -3.89 -7.98 12.65
N LEU A 141 -4.00 -9.30 12.75
CA LEU A 141 -4.84 -9.94 13.76
C LEU A 141 -4.10 -10.99 14.59
N VAL A 142 -4.63 -11.19 15.81
CA VAL A 142 -4.55 -12.46 16.53
C VAL A 142 -5.91 -13.13 16.42
N MET A 143 -5.96 -14.32 15.83
CA MET A 143 -7.14 -15.18 15.84
C MET A 143 -7.18 -15.90 17.18
N ALA A 144 -8.11 -15.50 18.06
CA ALA A 144 -8.23 -16.00 19.41
C ALA A 144 -8.94 -17.34 19.48
N ARG A 145 -8.58 -18.15 20.48
CA ARG A 145 -9.26 -19.42 20.76
C ARG A 145 -10.61 -19.15 21.44
N GLU A 146 -11.61 -19.90 21.06
CA GLU A 146 -12.86 -19.97 21.81
C GLU A 146 -12.63 -20.75 23.11
N THR A 147 -12.93 -20.12 24.23
CA THR A 147 -12.75 -20.69 25.60
C THR A 147 -14.06 -21.00 26.28
N GLY A 148 -15.18 -20.64 25.69
CA GLY A 148 -16.56 -20.91 26.05
C GLY A 148 -17.48 -20.46 24.94
N PRO A 149 -18.76 -20.80 24.88
CA PRO A 149 -19.67 -20.40 23.81
C PRO A 149 -19.65 -18.89 23.55
N GLY A 150 -19.13 -18.46 22.37
CA GLY A 150 -19.00 -17.06 21.99
C GLY A 150 -17.94 -16.27 22.74
N VAL A 151 -17.14 -16.88 23.62
CA VAL A 151 -16.08 -16.26 24.42
C VAL A 151 -14.73 -16.59 23.80
N PHE A 152 -13.99 -15.55 23.39
CA PHE A 152 -12.69 -15.70 22.75
C PHE A 152 -11.58 -15.10 23.61
N SER A 153 -10.45 -15.80 23.72
CA SER A 153 -9.28 -15.33 24.47
C SER A 153 -8.00 -15.45 23.64
N PRO A 154 -7.28 -14.35 23.42
CA PRO A 154 -6.00 -14.40 22.71
C PRO A 154 -4.97 -15.18 23.53
N PRO A 155 -3.98 -15.83 22.87
CA PRO A 155 -2.93 -16.56 23.58
C PRO A 155 -2.06 -15.61 24.42
N PRO A 156 -1.56 -16.07 25.60
CA PRO A 156 -0.68 -15.29 26.44
C PRO A 156 0.55 -14.76 25.68
N GLY A 157 0.96 -13.54 25.97
CA GLY A 157 2.14 -12.92 25.35
C GLY A 157 1.96 -12.50 23.89
N LYS A 158 0.74 -12.55 23.36
CA LYS A 158 0.42 -11.95 22.06
C LYS A 158 -0.17 -10.57 22.28
N ASP A 159 0.58 -9.56 21.84
CA ASP A 159 0.11 -8.18 21.90
C ASP A 159 -1.11 -8.02 21.03
N SER A 160 -2.20 -7.53 21.61
CA SER A 160 -3.36 -7.02 20.89
C SER A 160 -3.64 -5.60 21.35
N LEU A 161 -4.29 -4.82 20.51
CA LEU A 161 -4.79 -3.52 20.94
C LEU A 161 -5.94 -3.73 21.95
N LYS A 162 -6.02 -2.85 22.94
CA LYS A 162 -7.15 -2.84 23.88
C LYS A 162 -8.37 -2.20 23.23
N LEU A 163 -8.85 -2.84 22.18
CA LEU A 163 -10.01 -2.41 21.39
C LEU A 163 -11.05 -3.53 21.41
N PRO A 164 -12.32 -3.22 21.13
CA PRO A 164 -13.33 -4.23 20.86
C PRO A 164 -12.84 -5.20 19.80
N HIS A 165 -13.27 -6.46 19.89
CA HIS A 165 -12.95 -7.50 18.91
C HIS A 165 -14.22 -7.96 18.18
N PHE A 166 -14.05 -8.49 16.96
CA PHE A 166 -15.14 -9.08 16.19
C PHE A 166 -15.00 -10.61 16.20
N GLY A 167 -15.81 -11.26 17.01
CA GLY A 167 -15.66 -12.70 17.25
C GLY A 167 -14.23 -13.04 17.69
N MET A 168 -13.56 -13.95 17.00
CA MET A 168 -12.18 -14.35 17.30
C MET A 168 -11.09 -13.36 16.84
N MET A 169 -11.46 -12.27 16.17
CA MET A 169 -10.54 -11.34 15.52
C MET A 169 -10.09 -10.25 16.50
N PHE A 170 -8.89 -10.34 17.03
CA PHE A 170 -8.27 -9.34 17.90
C PHE A 170 -7.20 -8.55 17.13
N VAL A 171 -7.43 -7.27 16.94
CA VAL A 171 -6.50 -6.42 16.20
C VAL A 171 -5.23 -6.17 17.00
N ARG A 172 -4.09 -6.24 16.32
CA ARG A 172 -2.79 -5.95 16.90
C ARG A 172 -2.03 -4.89 16.08
N PRO A 173 -1.06 -4.22 16.68
CA PRO A 173 -0.19 -3.31 15.93
C PRO A 173 0.77 -4.09 15.03
N VAL A 174 1.18 -3.49 13.93
CA VAL A 174 2.33 -3.94 13.16
C VAL A 174 3.63 -3.52 13.85
N ARG A 175 4.71 -4.27 13.62
CA ARG A 175 6.05 -3.93 14.10
C ARG A 175 6.91 -3.47 12.94
N VAL A 176 7.31 -2.21 12.95
CA VAL A 176 8.01 -1.54 11.85
C VAL A 176 9.31 -0.91 12.28
N ARG A 177 10.17 -0.62 11.31
CA ARG A 177 11.32 0.25 11.43
C ARG A 177 11.21 1.35 10.38
N SER A 178 11.85 2.47 10.65
CA SER A 178 11.97 3.54 9.66
C SER A 178 13.40 4.09 9.64
N ALA A 179 13.71 4.89 8.63
CA ALA A 179 15.00 5.56 8.55
C ALA A 179 15.25 6.48 9.77
N ALA A 180 14.18 7.11 10.30
CA ALA A 180 14.26 7.95 11.49
C ALA A 180 14.27 7.13 12.81
N HIS A 181 13.67 5.94 12.81
CA HIS A 181 13.55 5.05 13.96
C HIS A 181 14.02 3.65 13.59
N PRO A 182 15.36 3.37 13.64
CA PRO A 182 15.90 2.07 13.23
C PRO A 182 15.57 0.93 14.23
N GLN A 183 15.13 1.26 15.43
CA GLN A 183 14.63 0.29 16.39
C GLN A 183 13.20 -0.14 16.05
N LEU A 184 12.88 -1.41 16.36
CA LEU A 184 11.57 -1.97 16.08
C LEU A 184 10.51 -1.33 16.98
N GLU A 185 9.54 -0.66 16.41
CA GLU A 185 8.42 -0.04 17.11
C GLU A 185 7.08 -0.69 16.75
N SER A 186 6.12 -0.64 17.68
CA SER A 186 4.74 -1.10 17.47
C SER A 186 3.88 0.07 17.04
N LYS A 187 3.24 -0.04 15.86
CA LYS A 187 2.42 1.02 15.27
C LYS A 187 1.10 0.45 14.74
N PHE A 188 0.01 1.14 15.00
CA PHE A 188 -1.27 0.84 14.36
C PHE A 188 -1.62 1.91 13.35
N TRP A 189 -1.48 3.18 13.71
CA TRP A 189 -1.77 4.31 12.84
C TRP A 189 -0.51 4.83 12.16
N PHE A 190 -0.62 5.07 10.86
CA PHE A 190 0.33 5.80 10.03
C PHE A 190 -0.34 7.12 9.65
N ASP A 191 0.15 8.21 10.21
CA ASP A 191 -0.37 9.54 9.93
C ASP A 191 0.05 9.98 8.53
N VAL A 192 -0.84 10.69 7.83
CA VAL A 192 -0.49 11.35 6.57
C VAL A 192 0.35 12.60 6.86
N ASP A 193 1.05 13.08 5.86
CA ASP A 193 1.86 14.28 6.02
C ASP A 193 0.97 15.49 6.39
N PRO A 194 1.28 16.23 7.46
CA PRO A 194 0.45 17.31 7.96
C PRO A 194 0.33 18.49 6.98
N HIS A 195 1.37 18.77 6.19
CA HIS A 195 1.32 19.83 5.18
C HIS A 195 0.42 19.41 4.00
N MET A 196 0.56 18.17 3.51
CA MET A 196 -0.34 17.63 2.48
C MET A 196 -1.80 17.64 2.95
N LEU A 197 -2.05 17.29 4.21
CA LEU A 197 -3.39 17.33 4.80
C LEU A 197 -3.92 18.77 4.90
N ALA A 198 -3.07 19.73 5.25
CA ALA A 198 -3.46 21.15 5.30
C ALA A 198 -3.82 21.68 3.92
N VAL A 199 -3.08 21.32 2.87
CA VAL A 199 -3.42 21.65 1.49
C VAL A 199 -4.77 21.03 1.10
N ALA A 200 -5.00 19.74 1.44
CA ALA A 200 -6.28 19.10 1.16
C ALA A 200 -7.48 19.78 1.88
N ARG A 201 -7.29 20.25 3.12
CA ARG A 201 -8.29 21.04 3.86
C ARG A 201 -8.54 22.42 3.25
N GLY A 202 -7.53 23.00 2.63
CA GLY A 202 -7.62 24.30 1.94
C GLY A 202 -8.22 24.23 0.55
N LEU A 203 -8.54 23.03 0.03
CA LEU A 203 -9.19 22.91 -1.26
C LEU A 203 -10.56 23.60 -1.22
N GLY A 204 -10.77 24.49 -2.17
CA GLY A 204 -12.08 25.08 -2.37
C GLY A 204 -13.10 24.05 -2.87
N LYS A 205 -14.23 24.51 -3.36
CA LYS A 205 -15.26 23.64 -3.91
C LYS A 205 -14.71 22.84 -5.12
N VAL A 206 -14.46 21.56 -4.94
CA VAL A 206 -14.13 20.62 -6.02
C VAL A 206 -15.44 20.14 -6.65
N HIS A 207 -15.56 20.27 -7.98
CA HIS A 207 -16.73 19.79 -8.69
C HIS A 207 -16.69 18.26 -8.86
N LEU A 208 -17.39 17.53 -7.98
CA LEU A 208 -17.53 16.09 -8.02
C LEU A 208 -18.67 15.68 -8.96
N GLY A 209 -18.51 14.57 -9.68
CA GLY A 209 -19.55 14.03 -10.55
C GLY A 209 -20.59 13.27 -9.75
N ALA A 210 -21.87 13.55 -10.03
CA ALA A 210 -23.00 12.82 -9.44
C ALA A 210 -23.56 11.75 -10.38
N CYS A 211 -23.18 11.76 -11.67
CA CYS A 211 -23.65 10.79 -12.68
C CYS A 211 -22.48 10.22 -13.47
N ASP A 212 -22.62 8.99 -13.91
CA ASP A 212 -21.70 8.34 -14.85
C ASP A 212 -22.01 8.71 -16.31
N HIS A 213 -21.17 8.21 -17.22
CA HIS A 213 -21.36 8.44 -18.66
C HIS A 213 -22.57 7.72 -19.27
N ALA A 214 -23.14 6.72 -18.57
CA ALA A 214 -24.36 6.01 -18.97
C ALA A 214 -25.64 6.69 -18.45
N GLY A 215 -25.51 7.82 -17.70
CA GLY A 215 -26.63 8.56 -17.13
C GLY A 215 -27.14 8.01 -15.81
N LYS A 216 -26.44 7.06 -15.19
CA LYS A 216 -26.77 6.61 -13.83
C LYS A 216 -26.25 7.62 -12.82
N CYS A 217 -27.15 8.10 -11.95
CA CYS A 217 -26.84 9.18 -10.99
C CYS A 217 -26.94 8.70 -9.55
N LEU A 218 -26.14 9.34 -8.69
CA LEU A 218 -26.25 9.26 -7.24
C LEU A 218 -27.52 9.96 -6.77
N ASN A 219 -28.03 9.55 -5.63
CA ASN A 219 -29.25 10.13 -5.04
C ASN A 219 -29.03 11.54 -4.48
N ARG A 220 -27.77 11.94 -4.26
CA ARG A 220 -27.38 13.28 -3.79
C ARG A 220 -26.02 13.69 -4.40
N PRO A 221 -25.71 15.00 -4.45
CA PRO A 221 -24.38 15.45 -4.82
C PRO A 221 -23.33 14.93 -3.84
N PRO A 222 -22.19 14.40 -4.34
CA PRO A 222 -21.11 13.95 -3.49
C PRO A 222 -20.31 15.11 -2.89
N GLU A 223 -19.69 14.87 -1.74
CA GLU A 223 -18.94 15.86 -0.97
C GLU A 223 -17.49 15.43 -0.75
N LEU A 224 -16.61 16.43 -0.49
CA LEU A 224 -15.23 16.20 -0.06
C LEU A 224 -15.15 16.31 1.47
N VAL A 225 -14.70 15.24 2.13
CA VAL A 225 -14.53 15.18 3.59
C VAL A 225 -13.07 14.97 3.93
N VAL A 226 -12.42 15.95 4.58
CA VAL A 226 -11.01 15.90 4.96
C VAL A 226 -10.86 15.73 6.47
N GLY A 227 -10.20 14.67 6.87
CA GLY A 227 -10.01 14.28 8.27
C GLY A 227 -10.53 12.88 8.58
N GLY A 228 -10.63 12.54 9.86
CA GLY A 228 -11.02 11.20 10.30
C GLY A 228 -9.94 10.15 10.05
N SER A 229 -10.33 8.90 10.08
CA SER A 229 -9.42 7.75 9.92
C SER A 229 -9.84 6.90 8.72
N GLY A 230 -8.87 6.22 8.11
CA GLY A 230 -9.10 5.14 7.16
C GLY A 230 -8.43 3.85 7.66
N VAL A 231 -8.95 2.71 7.27
CA VAL A 231 -8.36 1.42 7.60
C VAL A 231 -8.22 0.56 6.34
N SER A 232 -7.16 -0.26 6.31
CA SER A 232 -6.90 -1.15 5.17
C SER A 232 -6.68 -2.59 5.63
N GLY A 233 -7.10 -3.53 4.78
CA GLY A 233 -6.84 -4.94 4.99
C GLY A 233 -7.08 -5.77 3.72
N SER A 234 -6.48 -6.95 3.62
CA SER A 234 -6.59 -7.82 2.45
C SER A 234 -7.93 -8.57 2.39
N ALA A 235 -9.03 -7.82 2.45
CA ALA A 235 -10.38 -8.35 2.31
C ALA A 235 -11.30 -7.33 1.64
N PHE A 236 -12.12 -7.80 0.70
CA PHE A 236 -13.29 -7.08 0.25
C PHE A 236 -14.39 -7.27 1.29
N VAL A 237 -14.92 -6.17 1.83
CA VAL A 237 -15.92 -6.19 2.90
C VAL A 237 -17.29 -5.85 2.36
N ASP A 238 -18.21 -6.81 2.50
CA ASP A 238 -19.63 -6.66 2.19
C ASP A 238 -20.46 -7.28 3.32
N ASN A 239 -20.34 -6.68 4.53
CA ASN A 239 -20.96 -7.20 5.73
C ASN A 239 -21.37 -6.08 6.70
N ALA A 240 -22.67 -5.87 6.89
CA ALA A 240 -23.20 -4.79 7.70
C ALA A 240 -22.76 -4.82 9.18
N ALA A 241 -22.66 -6.00 9.77
CA ALA A 241 -22.22 -6.15 11.16
C ALA A 241 -20.73 -5.80 11.31
N PHE A 242 -19.90 -6.25 10.34
CA PHE A 242 -18.48 -5.94 10.33
C PHE A 242 -18.21 -4.45 10.01
N ARG A 243 -18.96 -3.86 9.07
CA ARG A 243 -18.95 -2.41 8.81
C ARG A 243 -19.17 -1.60 10.09
N ARG A 244 -20.22 -1.95 10.86
CA ARG A 244 -20.54 -1.28 12.12
C ARG A 244 -19.41 -1.44 13.13
N TYR A 245 -18.88 -2.65 13.28
CA TYR A 245 -17.72 -2.91 14.14
C TYR A 245 -16.52 -2.03 13.78
N VAL A 246 -16.20 -1.90 12.48
CA VAL A 246 -15.09 -1.07 12.00
C VAL A 246 -15.32 0.40 12.35
N TYR A 247 -16.53 0.91 12.15
CA TYR A 247 -16.87 2.29 12.50
C TYR A 247 -16.78 2.52 14.01
N ASP A 248 -17.43 1.69 14.81
CA ASP A 248 -17.50 1.84 16.27
C ASP A 248 -16.12 1.71 16.93
N THR A 249 -15.26 0.83 16.37
CA THR A 249 -13.94 0.52 16.95
C THR A 249 -12.86 1.51 16.53
N PHE A 250 -12.81 1.91 15.26
CA PHE A 250 -11.69 2.71 14.70
C PHE A 250 -12.11 4.14 14.37
N HIS A 251 -13.39 4.47 14.46
CA HIS A 251 -13.97 5.74 13.99
C HIS A 251 -13.49 6.06 12.55
N ALA A 252 -13.47 5.01 11.72
CA ALA A 252 -13.02 5.10 10.36
C ALA A 252 -14.13 5.66 9.46
N ASN A 253 -13.76 6.50 8.50
CA ASN A 253 -14.66 6.94 7.44
C ASN A 253 -14.84 5.85 6.39
N VAL A 254 -13.72 5.20 6.05
CA VAL A 254 -13.62 4.25 4.95
C VAL A 254 -12.73 3.07 5.30
N LEU A 255 -12.95 1.97 4.58
CA LEU A 255 -12.03 0.85 4.51
C LEU A 255 -11.63 0.59 3.04
N ASP A 256 -10.38 0.19 2.85
CA ASP A 256 -9.83 -0.18 1.55
C ASP A 256 -8.85 -1.36 1.67
N MET A 257 -8.13 -1.65 0.61
CA MET A 257 -7.22 -2.78 0.57
C MET A 257 -5.75 -2.40 0.38
N GLU A 258 -5.36 -1.10 0.34
CA GLU A 258 -4.00 -0.66 -0.05
C GLU A 258 -3.42 0.47 0.81
N SER A 259 -4.22 1.47 1.18
CA SER A 259 -3.70 2.76 1.67
C SER A 259 -2.80 2.63 2.89
N ALA A 260 -3.16 1.78 3.87
CA ALA A 260 -2.32 1.60 5.07
C ALA A 260 -1.00 0.89 4.75
N ALA A 261 -0.93 0.05 3.70
CA ALA A 261 0.31 -0.55 3.25
C ALA A 261 1.23 0.48 2.61
N CYS A 262 0.70 1.32 1.71
CA CYS A 262 1.46 2.44 1.14
C CYS A 262 1.92 3.43 2.21
N ALA A 263 1.07 3.75 3.18
CA ALA A 263 1.42 4.62 4.32
C ALA A 263 2.54 4.03 5.18
N ALA A 264 2.52 2.72 5.42
CA ALA A 264 3.58 2.02 6.16
C ALA A 264 4.92 2.03 5.41
N VAL A 265 4.90 1.79 4.08
CA VAL A 265 6.10 1.88 3.23
C VAL A 265 6.62 3.32 3.21
N ALA A 266 5.76 4.31 3.03
CA ALA A 266 6.11 5.72 3.06
C ALA A 266 6.78 6.12 4.39
N TYR A 267 6.17 5.72 5.52
CA TYR A 267 6.71 5.91 6.86
C TYR A 267 8.10 5.28 7.02
N SER A 268 8.27 4.03 6.61
CA SER A 268 9.54 3.32 6.72
C SER A 268 10.67 3.99 5.92
N ASN A 269 10.34 4.61 4.79
CA ASN A 269 11.28 5.30 3.91
C ASN A 269 11.38 6.82 4.20
N GLY A 270 10.61 7.37 5.14
CA GLY A 270 10.60 8.80 5.46
C GLY A 270 10.07 9.68 4.31
N VAL A 271 9.12 9.17 3.51
CA VAL A 271 8.52 9.87 2.38
C VAL A 271 7.11 10.33 2.76
N PRO A 272 6.74 11.62 2.52
CA PRO A 272 5.40 12.12 2.77
C PRO A 272 4.33 11.36 1.98
N PHE A 273 3.17 11.09 2.61
CA PHE A 273 2.07 10.32 2.05
C PHE A 273 0.71 10.96 2.32
N ILE A 274 -0.20 10.86 1.34
CA ILE A 274 -1.64 11.15 1.48
C ILE A 274 -2.44 10.25 0.55
N ALA A 275 -3.70 9.94 0.91
CA ALA A 275 -4.61 9.16 0.06
C ALA A 275 -5.96 9.86 -0.08
N PHE A 276 -6.49 9.79 -1.29
CA PHE A 276 -7.81 10.27 -1.71
C PHE A 276 -8.67 9.05 -2.04
N ARG A 277 -9.76 8.83 -1.30
CA ARG A 277 -10.63 7.67 -1.48
C ARG A 277 -12.07 8.10 -1.67
N SER A 278 -12.68 7.70 -2.77
CA SER A 278 -14.09 7.94 -3.04
C SER A 278 -14.91 6.67 -2.77
N LEU A 279 -16.08 6.84 -2.14
CA LEU A 279 -16.91 5.70 -1.79
C LEU A 279 -17.59 5.13 -3.03
N SER A 280 -17.29 3.87 -3.35
CA SER A 280 -17.94 3.10 -4.42
C SER A 280 -19.13 2.29 -3.93
N ASP A 281 -19.15 2.00 -2.62
CA ASP A 281 -20.14 1.21 -1.90
C ASP A 281 -20.10 1.54 -0.40
N LEU A 282 -20.97 0.90 0.37
CA LEU A 282 -21.08 1.10 1.82
C LEU A 282 -20.63 -0.11 2.64
N ALA A 283 -19.73 -0.94 2.11
CA ALA A 283 -19.16 -2.11 2.80
C ALA A 283 -20.23 -3.06 3.40
N GLY A 284 -21.33 -3.27 2.70
CA GLY A 284 -22.47 -4.07 3.14
C GLY A 284 -23.52 -3.31 3.97
N GLY A 285 -23.44 -1.97 4.03
CA GLY A 285 -24.41 -1.12 4.72
C GLY A 285 -25.59 -0.67 3.85
N GLY A 286 -25.58 -0.95 2.54
CA GLY A 286 -26.67 -0.66 1.62
C GLY A 286 -27.79 -1.71 1.67
N GLU A 287 -28.91 -1.42 1.02
CA GLU A 287 -30.00 -2.37 0.80
C GLU A 287 -29.71 -3.20 -0.47
N GLY A 288 -29.77 -4.54 -0.38
CA GLY A 288 -29.59 -5.43 -1.52
C GLY A 288 -28.15 -5.79 -1.81
N VAL A 289 -27.79 -5.88 -3.12
CA VAL A 289 -26.44 -6.27 -3.56
C VAL A 289 -25.46 -5.12 -3.44
N ASN A 290 -24.17 -5.45 -3.27
CA ASN A 290 -23.10 -4.45 -3.20
C ASN A 290 -23.08 -3.57 -4.46
N GLU A 291 -22.97 -2.27 -4.27
CA GLU A 291 -23.12 -1.26 -5.31
C GLU A 291 -21.80 -0.87 -6.00
N MET A 292 -20.66 -1.47 -5.60
CA MET A 292 -19.32 -1.11 -6.09
C MET A 292 -19.27 -1.10 -7.63
N HIS A 293 -19.71 -2.16 -8.30
CA HIS A 293 -19.72 -2.22 -9.77
C HIS A 293 -20.60 -1.16 -10.43
N THR A 294 -21.65 -0.76 -9.73
CA THR A 294 -22.60 0.25 -10.20
C THR A 294 -21.99 1.65 -10.21
N PHE A 295 -21.26 2.01 -9.16
CA PHE A 295 -20.74 3.37 -8.96
C PHE A 295 -19.22 3.49 -9.08
N LEU A 296 -18.55 2.43 -9.54
CA LEU A 296 -17.10 2.39 -9.71
C LEU A 296 -16.56 3.58 -10.48
N SER A 297 -17.14 3.89 -11.64
CA SER A 297 -16.63 4.95 -12.51
C SER A 297 -16.79 6.34 -11.89
N ILE A 298 -17.91 6.60 -11.22
CA ILE A 298 -18.15 7.87 -10.51
C ILE A 298 -17.13 8.03 -9.37
N ALA A 299 -16.96 7.00 -8.57
CA ALA A 299 -16.04 7.03 -7.43
C ALA A 299 -14.59 7.20 -7.89
N ALA A 300 -14.14 6.42 -8.89
CA ALA A 300 -12.80 6.53 -9.44
C ALA A 300 -12.52 7.94 -9.99
N ASP A 301 -13.43 8.48 -10.78
CA ASP A 301 -13.30 9.84 -11.33
C ASP A 301 -13.32 10.92 -10.26
N ASN A 302 -14.17 10.79 -9.23
CA ASN A 302 -14.23 11.76 -8.14
C ASN A 302 -12.95 11.78 -7.30
N SER A 303 -12.39 10.62 -6.97
CA SER A 303 -11.08 10.53 -6.33
C SER A 303 -10.00 11.22 -7.17
N ALA A 304 -9.94 10.91 -8.47
CA ALA A 304 -8.96 11.50 -9.38
C ALA A 304 -9.13 13.03 -9.53
N LYS A 305 -10.37 13.55 -9.54
CA LYS A 305 -10.64 15.01 -9.58
C LYS A 305 -10.12 15.72 -8.34
N VAL A 306 -10.31 15.13 -7.14
CA VAL A 306 -9.78 15.72 -5.90
C VAL A 306 -8.26 15.69 -5.92
N LEU A 307 -7.63 14.59 -6.36
CA LEU A 307 -6.18 14.52 -6.50
C LEU A 307 -5.65 15.59 -7.48
N LEU A 308 -6.30 15.79 -8.62
CA LEU A 308 -5.90 16.85 -9.57
C LEU A 308 -6.03 18.25 -8.96
N ALA A 309 -7.11 18.53 -8.22
CA ALA A 309 -7.26 19.79 -7.49
C ALA A 309 -6.18 19.97 -6.43
N PHE A 310 -5.83 18.89 -5.72
CA PHE A 310 -4.73 18.89 -4.76
C PHE A 310 -3.39 19.21 -5.42
N LEU A 311 -3.04 18.55 -6.53
CA LEU A 311 -1.79 18.82 -7.25
C LEU A 311 -1.72 20.25 -7.79
N ALA A 312 -2.84 20.82 -8.21
CA ALA A 312 -2.92 22.22 -8.64
C ALA A 312 -2.67 23.21 -7.48
N ALA A 313 -3.13 22.87 -6.27
CA ALA A 313 -2.95 23.67 -5.05
C ALA A 313 -1.60 23.41 -4.35
N TRP A 314 -0.89 22.34 -4.71
CA TRP A 314 0.39 21.97 -4.13
C TRP A 314 1.51 22.88 -4.65
N HIS A 315 2.26 23.54 -3.76
CA HIS A 315 3.36 24.45 -4.10
C HIS A 315 4.73 23.94 -3.68
#